data_575a389bf8918c543cd623612252e682
#
_entry.id   575a389bf8918c543cd623612252e682
#
_cell.length_a   1.000
_cell.length_b   1.000
_cell.length_c   1.000
_cell.angle_alpha   90.00
_cell.angle_beta   90.00
_cell.angle_gamma   90.00
#
_symmetry.space_group_name_H-M   'P 1'
#
loop_
_entity.id
_entity.type
_entity.pdbx_description
1 polymer ?
#
loop_
_entity_poly.entity_id
_entity_poly.type
_entity_poly.pdbx_seq_one_letter_code
_entity_poly.pdbx_strand_id
1 'polypeptide(L)'
;MILANSNDPDSVRLARHYAAKRAVPPGNLIALPMPLVETISWPEFIGSVYQPLQDWLVARGWIDAIGPALTDNTGRKRYSVFGHRISYLVVCRGVPLRVGHEPRFYVDEPGFASRPMFRTNQGAVDSELTLLAYGVYNINGWVPNPRFGVEQARLLESDRVVLVTRLDGPSYEDAAGLVDHAIEAETTGLIGRFYINVRGPHPDGERWLDQTAAQLANLGFDGDVDRTDNNLPASARFDAPVLYFGWYAQDLSGPMALPGFRFPPGAIVLHIHSFSAQTLRSAGTGWCGPLVARGVTATFGNVFEPYLQLTIEPQMLMRALSQGRNLGDSAYYATPALSWQTIVIGDPLYRPFAVSLDAQLANVGALPPALAPYVLLRKARLLEREGKKAEAVAVYRAVLRNTALEPGRRAIILRAAADAAHAAGDGSRAAAWEKELVASGAPPLADGNK
;
A
#
# COMPACT_ATOMS: atom_id res chain seq x y z
N MET A 1 7.43 -16.49 -6.34
CA MET A 1 8.66 -16.93 -5.63
C MET A 1 8.68 -16.30 -4.25
N ILE A 2 9.30 -16.91 -3.26
CA ILE A 2 9.43 -16.40 -1.89
C ILE A 2 10.91 -16.39 -1.53
N LEU A 3 11.44 -15.26 -1.04
CA LEU A 3 12.81 -15.10 -0.58
C LEU A 3 12.84 -14.91 0.93
N ALA A 4 13.56 -15.77 1.64
CA ALA A 4 13.77 -15.71 3.07
C ALA A 4 15.27 -15.62 3.42
N ASN A 5 15.58 -15.05 4.58
CA ASN A 5 16.90 -15.09 5.17
C ASN A 5 17.04 -16.34 6.06
N SER A 6 17.90 -17.28 5.69
CA SER A 6 18.10 -18.51 6.49
C SER A 6 18.77 -18.27 7.85
N ASN A 7 19.40 -17.11 8.06
CA ASN A 7 19.98 -16.70 9.34
C ASN A 7 18.94 -16.13 10.32
N ASP A 8 17.69 -15.87 9.85
CA ASP A 8 16.56 -15.41 10.67
C ASP A 8 15.46 -16.50 10.69
N PRO A 9 15.26 -17.20 11.81
CA PRO A 9 14.20 -18.21 11.92
C PRO A 9 12.80 -17.69 11.64
N ASP A 10 12.50 -16.45 12.01
CA ASP A 10 11.21 -15.80 11.74
C ASP A 10 11.01 -15.52 10.24
N SER A 11 12.08 -15.26 9.51
CA SER A 11 12.04 -15.12 8.05
C SER A 11 11.58 -16.42 7.37
N VAL A 12 12.17 -17.53 7.76
CA VAL A 12 11.82 -18.86 7.22
C VAL A 12 10.41 -19.28 7.66
N ARG A 13 10.03 -18.97 8.89
CA ARG A 13 8.69 -19.23 9.43
C ARG A 13 7.64 -18.45 8.64
N LEU A 14 7.87 -17.16 8.37
CA LEU A 14 6.99 -16.30 7.58
C LEU A 14 6.84 -16.78 6.13
N ALA A 15 7.96 -17.18 5.50
CA ALA A 15 7.94 -17.73 4.15
C ALA A 15 7.07 -18.99 4.06
N ARG A 16 7.14 -19.88 5.04
CA ARG A 16 6.29 -21.08 5.13
C ARG A 16 4.83 -20.73 5.39
N HIS A 17 4.55 -19.74 6.26
CA HIS A 17 3.20 -19.24 6.51
C HIS A 17 2.56 -18.71 5.20
N TYR A 18 3.26 -17.84 4.49
CA TYR A 18 2.81 -17.32 3.21
C TYR A 18 2.59 -18.44 2.18
N ALA A 19 3.54 -19.36 2.05
CA ALA A 19 3.44 -20.48 1.12
C ALA A 19 2.20 -21.34 1.40
N ALA A 20 1.92 -21.63 2.68
CA ALA A 20 0.74 -22.39 3.08
C ALA A 20 -0.57 -21.63 2.78
N LYS A 21 -0.64 -20.32 3.11
CA LYS A 21 -1.82 -19.47 2.93
C LYS A 21 -2.16 -19.22 1.46
N ARG A 22 -1.15 -19.09 0.60
CA ARG A 22 -1.33 -18.81 -0.84
C ARG A 22 -1.07 -20.02 -1.74
N ALA A 23 -0.96 -21.22 -1.15
CA ALA A 23 -0.71 -22.46 -1.88
C ALA A 23 0.51 -22.38 -2.83
N VAL A 24 1.58 -21.69 -2.40
CA VAL A 24 2.80 -21.58 -3.19
C VAL A 24 3.57 -22.89 -3.12
N PRO A 25 3.98 -23.49 -4.27
CA PRO A 25 4.73 -24.74 -4.27
C PRO A 25 6.03 -24.64 -3.45
N PRO A 26 6.41 -25.68 -2.68
CA PRO A 26 7.63 -25.66 -1.85
C PRO A 26 8.91 -25.35 -2.62
N GLY A 27 8.99 -25.77 -3.89
CA GLY A 27 10.11 -25.47 -4.79
C GLY A 27 10.28 -24.00 -5.15
N ASN A 28 9.29 -23.16 -4.83
CA ASN A 28 9.33 -21.71 -5.06
C ASN A 28 9.79 -20.92 -3.82
N LEU A 29 10.17 -21.58 -2.73
CA LEU A 29 10.74 -20.97 -1.54
C LEU A 29 12.26 -21.07 -1.59
N ILE A 30 12.93 -19.92 -1.48
CA ILE A 30 14.38 -19.76 -1.51
C ILE A 30 14.80 -19.17 -0.18
N ALA A 31 15.67 -19.86 0.55
CA ALA A 31 16.27 -19.37 1.79
C ALA A 31 17.79 -19.25 1.59
N LEU A 32 18.29 -18.01 1.71
CA LEU A 32 19.72 -17.70 1.56
C LEU A 32 20.28 -17.13 2.86
N PRO A 33 21.54 -17.43 3.21
CA PRO A 33 22.19 -16.82 4.37
C PRO A 33 22.52 -15.35 4.05
N MET A 34 21.92 -14.40 4.78
CA MET A 34 22.08 -12.97 4.58
C MET A 34 22.44 -12.28 5.89
N PRO A 35 23.00 -11.06 5.88
CA PRO A 35 23.12 -10.21 7.06
C PRO A 35 21.75 -9.98 7.72
N LEU A 36 21.74 -9.82 9.06
CA LEU A 36 20.51 -9.56 9.84
C LEU A 36 20.19 -8.06 9.97
N VAL A 37 21.07 -7.18 9.49
CA VAL A 37 20.91 -5.73 9.53
C VAL A 37 20.06 -5.24 8.37
N GLU A 38 19.34 -4.12 8.57
CA GLU A 38 18.50 -3.55 7.53
C GLU A 38 19.31 -2.83 6.42
N THR A 39 20.46 -2.27 6.75
CA THR A 39 21.31 -1.55 5.78
C THR A 39 22.57 -2.34 5.53
N ILE A 40 22.84 -2.63 4.26
CA ILE A 40 24.03 -3.36 3.80
C ILE A 40 24.77 -2.55 2.73
N SER A 41 26.05 -2.91 2.52
CA SER A 41 26.86 -2.35 1.44
C SER A 41 26.55 -3.03 0.10
N TRP A 42 26.96 -2.41 -1.02
CA TRP A 42 26.86 -3.02 -2.35
C TRP A 42 27.55 -4.38 -2.46
N PRO A 43 28.78 -4.58 -1.97
CA PRO A 43 29.41 -5.90 -1.98
C PRO A 43 28.63 -6.96 -1.20
N GLU A 44 28.08 -6.62 -0.02
CA GLU A 44 27.24 -7.52 0.75
C GLU A 44 25.94 -7.84 0.01
N PHE A 45 25.29 -6.84 -0.58
CA PHE A 45 24.08 -7.03 -1.38
C PHE A 45 24.34 -8.00 -2.55
N ILE A 46 25.40 -7.75 -3.32
CA ILE A 46 25.73 -8.60 -4.47
C ILE A 46 26.11 -9.99 -4.02
N GLY A 47 26.97 -10.12 -3.01
CA GLY A 47 27.51 -11.41 -2.59
C GLY A 47 26.55 -12.29 -1.81
N SER A 48 25.61 -11.70 -1.04
CA SER A 48 24.71 -12.47 -0.16
C SER A 48 23.24 -12.47 -0.61
N VAL A 49 22.81 -11.53 -1.46
CA VAL A 49 21.40 -11.42 -1.89
C VAL A 49 21.27 -11.58 -3.40
N TYR A 50 21.79 -10.61 -4.17
CA TYR A 50 21.50 -10.49 -5.60
C TYR A 50 22.04 -11.66 -6.40
N GLN A 51 23.35 -11.92 -6.33
CA GLN A 51 23.98 -12.93 -7.17
C GLN A 51 23.60 -14.37 -6.80
N PRO A 52 23.55 -14.75 -5.50
CA PRO A 52 23.06 -16.08 -5.12
C PRO A 52 21.63 -16.34 -5.56
N LEU A 53 20.75 -15.32 -5.47
CA LEU A 53 19.35 -15.43 -5.92
C LEU A 53 19.28 -15.56 -7.44
N GLN A 54 19.98 -14.70 -8.19
CA GLN A 54 19.98 -14.74 -9.65
C GLN A 54 20.54 -16.05 -10.18
N ASP A 55 21.66 -16.55 -9.63
CA ASP A 55 22.26 -17.84 -9.98
C ASP A 55 21.29 -19.00 -9.72
N TRP A 56 20.58 -18.97 -8.58
CA TRP A 56 19.59 -19.96 -8.25
C TRP A 56 18.42 -19.98 -9.23
N LEU A 57 17.93 -18.78 -9.61
CA LEU A 57 16.81 -18.62 -10.55
C LEU A 57 17.20 -19.06 -11.97
N VAL A 58 18.40 -18.71 -12.42
CA VAL A 58 18.93 -19.13 -13.74
C VAL A 58 19.14 -20.65 -13.76
N ALA A 59 19.78 -21.23 -12.76
CA ALA A 59 20.05 -22.66 -12.70
C ALA A 59 18.78 -23.52 -12.72
N ARG A 60 17.63 -22.98 -12.30
CA ARG A 60 16.33 -23.67 -12.30
C ARG A 60 15.40 -23.26 -13.45
N GLY A 61 15.88 -22.43 -14.38
CA GLY A 61 15.10 -21.98 -15.54
C GLY A 61 13.96 -21.03 -15.21
N TRP A 62 13.99 -20.35 -14.05
CA TRP A 62 13.06 -19.27 -13.72
C TRP A 62 13.42 -17.98 -14.46
N ILE A 63 14.72 -17.76 -14.70
CA ILE A 63 15.26 -16.76 -15.58
C ILE A 63 15.95 -17.51 -16.72
N ASP A 64 15.52 -17.22 -17.94
CA ASP A 64 16.14 -17.77 -19.15
C ASP A 64 17.33 -16.91 -19.53
N ALA A 65 18.54 -17.44 -19.33
CA ALA A 65 19.77 -16.67 -19.54
C ALA A 65 20.95 -17.56 -19.90
N ILE A 66 21.86 -17.02 -20.70
CA ILE A 66 23.16 -17.63 -21.00
C ILE A 66 24.19 -17.14 -19.96
N GLY A 67 24.99 -18.08 -19.46
CA GLY A 67 25.99 -17.85 -18.43
C GLY A 67 27.04 -16.80 -18.80
N PRO A 68 27.60 -16.10 -17.81
CA PRO A 68 28.46 -14.95 -18.05
C PRO A 68 29.90 -15.34 -18.30
N ALA A 69 30.53 -14.67 -19.28
CA ALA A 69 31.98 -14.64 -19.39
C ALA A 69 32.61 -13.53 -18.52
N LEU A 70 31.81 -12.52 -18.10
CA LEU A 70 32.28 -11.29 -17.46
C LEU A 70 31.42 -10.88 -16.26
N THR A 71 32.00 -10.07 -15.36
CA THR A 71 31.30 -9.33 -14.34
C THR A 71 31.31 -7.83 -14.66
N ASP A 72 30.37 -7.05 -14.09
CA ASP A 72 30.43 -5.60 -14.14
C ASP A 72 31.35 -5.04 -13.04
N ASN A 73 31.44 -3.70 -12.97
CA ASN A 73 32.30 -2.99 -12.01
C ASN A 73 31.85 -3.17 -10.54
N THR A 74 30.62 -3.63 -10.31
CA THR A 74 30.09 -3.91 -8.97
C THR A 74 30.28 -5.36 -8.54
N GLY A 75 30.68 -6.24 -9.46
CA GLY A 75 30.86 -7.68 -9.25
C GLY A 75 29.65 -8.54 -9.63
N ARG A 76 28.58 -7.95 -10.20
CA ARG A 76 27.43 -8.73 -10.70
C ARG A 76 27.81 -9.46 -11.99
N LYS A 77 27.39 -10.69 -12.11
CA LYS A 77 27.55 -11.48 -13.33
C LYS A 77 26.71 -10.88 -14.47
N ARG A 78 27.31 -10.77 -15.64
CA ARG A 78 26.65 -10.23 -16.85
C ARG A 78 25.93 -11.36 -17.60
N TYR A 79 24.77 -11.77 -17.10
CA TYR A 79 23.92 -12.69 -17.83
C TYR A 79 23.30 -12.07 -19.06
N SER A 80 23.29 -12.80 -20.18
CA SER A 80 22.46 -12.46 -21.35
C SER A 80 21.07 -13.05 -21.09
N VAL A 81 20.14 -12.21 -20.62
CA VAL A 81 18.79 -12.62 -20.24
C VAL A 81 17.85 -12.52 -21.42
N PHE A 82 17.05 -13.58 -21.68
CA PHE A 82 16.06 -13.65 -22.75
C PHE A 82 14.63 -13.50 -22.22
N GLY A 83 14.36 -13.91 -20.98
CA GLY A 83 13.07 -13.81 -20.34
C GLY A 83 13.06 -14.38 -18.93
N HIS A 84 11.87 -14.39 -18.29
CA HIS A 84 11.66 -15.00 -16.99
C HIS A 84 10.22 -15.51 -16.83
N ARG A 85 9.99 -16.38 -15.82
CA ARG A 85 8.68 -16.96 -15.49
C ARG A 85 8.18 -16.56 -14.09
N ILE A 86 8.67 -15.43 -13.56
CA ILE A 86 8.40 -14.98 -12.20
C ILE A 86 7.39 -13.84 -12.25
N SER A 87 6.15 -14.06 -11.80
CA SER A 87 5.17 -12.99 -11.66
C SER A 87 5.51 -12.09 -10.47
N TYR A 88 5.73 -12.70 -9.30
CA TYR A 88 6.02 -11.97 -8.07
C TYR A 88 7.16 -12.64 -7.31
N LEU A 89 7.98 -11.79 -6.68
CA LEU A 89 8.96 -12.18 -5.66
C LEU A 89 8.53 -11.57 -4.33
N VAL A 90 8.17 -12.41 -3.37
CA VAL A 90 7.81 -12.00 -2.02
C VAL A 90 9.05 -12.08 -1.14
N VAL A 91 9.47 -10.94 -0.61
CA VAL A 91 10.62 -10.80 0.27
C VAL A 91 10.15 -10.86 1.73
N CYS A 92 10.65 -11.80 2.50
CA CYS A 92 10.25 -11.95 3.90
C CYS A 92 11.09 -11.07 4.85
N ARG A 93 10.51 -10.75 6.00
CA ARG A 93 11.21 -10.19 7.16
C ARG A 93 12.56 -10.88 7.35
N GLY A 94 13.61 -10.15 7.75
CA GLY A 94 14.95 -10.71 7.89
C GLY A 94 15.85 -10.55 6.67
N VAL A 95 15.28 -10.38 5.48
CA VAL A 95 16.06 -9.96 4.31
C VAL A 95 16.40 -8.46 4.47
N PRO A 96 17.66 -8.04 4.19
CA PRO A 96 18.05 -6.63 4.28
C PRO A 96 17.10 -5.70 3.53
N LEU A 97 16.93 -4.49 4.05
CA LEU A 97 15.93 -3.53 3.56
C LEU A 97 16.49 -2.62 2.46
N ARG A 98 17.74 -2.17 2.62
CA ARG A 98 18.32 -1.13 1.76
C ARG A 98 19.84 -1.28 1.60
N VAL A 99 20.33 -0.74 0.49
CA VAL A 99 21.75 -0.65 0.16
C VAL A 99 22.21 0.76 0.36
N GLY A 100 23.32 0.95 1.11
CA GLY A 100 23.94 2.25 1.34
C GLY A 100 24.65 2.78 0.09
N HIS A 101 24.86 4.11 0.03
CA HIS A 101 25.63 4.73 -1.03
C HIS A 101 27.10 4.26 -1.00
N GLU A 102 27.62 3.85 -2.17
CA GLU A 102 29.02 3.40 -2.34
C GLU A 102 29.70 4.26 -3.40
N PRO A 103 30.48 5.27 -3.01
CA PRO A 103 31.09 6.22 -3.94
C PRO A 103 31.98 5.57 -5.01
N ARG A 104 32.69 4.49 -4.69
CA ARG A 104 33.61 3.83 -5.63
C ARG A 104 32.90 3.16 -6.81
N PHE A 105 31.60 2.87 -6.70
CA PHE A 105 30.79 2.32 -7.79
C PHE A 105 29.98 3.39 -8.51
N TYR A 106 30.06 4.63 -8.04
CA TYR A 106 29.40 5.74 -8.70
C TYR A 106 30.25 6.20 -9.90
N VAL A 107 29.65 6.22 -11.09
CA VAL A 107 30.25 6.73 -12.30
C VAL A 107 29.47 7.96 -12.73
N ASP A 108 30.18 9.09 -12.87
CA ASP A 108 29.55 10.36 -13.32
C ASP A 108 29.21 10.24 -14.82
N GLU A 109 27.93 10.16 -15.13
CA GLU A 109 27.45 10.10 -16.50
C GLU A 109 26.84 11.43 -16.94
N PRO A 110 27.16 11.93 -18.18
CA PRO A 110 26.54 13.15 -18.69
C PRO A 110 25.01 13.02 -18.80
N GLY A 111 24.29 14.03 -18.36
CA GLY A 111 22.82 14.12 -18.48
C GLY A 111 22.06 13.77 -17.22
N PHE A 112 22.14 12.56 -16.69
CA PHE A 112 21.44 12.16 -15.49
C PHE A 112 22.12 12.71 -14.22
N ALA A 113 23.44 12.62 -14.18
CA ALA A 113 24.29 13.12 -13.12
C ALA A 113 24.40 14.66 -13.03
N SER A 114 23.82 15.38 -14.00
CA SER A 114 23.79 16.87 -13.94
C SER A 114 22.97 17.40 -12.77
N ARG A 115 22.07 16.59 -12.19
CA ARG A 115 21.27 16.95 -11.03
C ARG A 115 21.89 16.35 -9.76
N PRO A 116 22.47 17.17 -8.85
CA PRO A 116 23.15 16.68 -7.64
C PRO A 116 22.30 15.73 -6.79
N MET A 117 20.97 15.92 -6.77
CA MET A 117 20.02 15.13 -6.01
C MET A 117 19.96 13.65 -6.44
N PHE A 118 20.35 13.32 -7.68
CA PHE A 118 20.37 11.93 -8.17
C PHE A 118 21.78 11.31 -8.19
N ARG A 119 22.78 12.01 -7.66
CA ARG A 119 24.16 11.50 -7.54
C ARG A 119 24.30 10.51 -6.40
N THR A 120 23.54 9.42 -6.50
CA THR A 120 23.57 8.36 -5.50
C THR A 120 23.30 7.01 -6.16
N ASN A 121 23.82 5.95 -5.56
CA ASN A 121 23.48 4.57 -5.86
C ASN A 121 22.90 3.85 -4.63
N GLN A 122 22.46 4.61 -3.62
CA GLN A 122 21.69 4.03 -2.52
C GLN A 122 20.28 3.68 -2.99
N GLY A 123 19.72 2.57 -2.48
CA GLY A 123 18.40 2.13 -2.92
C GLY A 123 17.77 1.10 -1.98
N ALA A 124 16.51 0.77 -2.28
CA ALA A 124 15.82 -0.33 -1.64
C ALA A 124 16.29 -1.67 -2.23
N VAL A 125 16.58 -2.66 -1.39
CA VAL A 125 16.89 -4.02 -1.83
C VAL A 125 15.78 -4.55 -2.74
N ASP A 126 14.53 -4.34 -2.37
CA ASP A 126 13.37 -4.78 -3.15
C ASP A 126 13.37 -4.16 -4.56
N SER A 127 13.69 -2.87 -4.66
CA SER A 127 13.71 -2.15 -5.92
C SER A 127 14.85 -2.64 -6.84
N GLU A 128 16.00 -3.00 -6.28
CA GLU A 128 17.10 -3.63 -7.01
C GLU A 128 16.72 -5.04 -7.49
N LEU A 129 16.01 -5.82 -6.66
CA LEU A 129 15.57 -7.17 -7.02
C LEU A 129 14.54 -7.19 -8.15
N THR A 130 13.86 -6.07 -8.44
CA THR A 130 12.98 -5.99 -9.62
C THR A 130 13.73 -6.21 -10.93
N LEU A 131 15.03 -5.93 -10.95
CA LEU A 131 15.88 -5.97 -12.13
C LEU A 131 16.68 -7.28 -12.28
N LEU A 132 16.36 -8.34 -11.51
CA LEU A 132 17.01 -9.65 -11.59
C LEU A 132 17.02 -10.26 -13.00
N ALA A 133 15.99 -9.99 -13.79
CA ALA A 133 15.84 -10.45 -15.16
C ALA A 133 16.09 -9.33 -16.21
N TYR A 134 16.52 -8.16 -15.81
CA TYR A 134 16.70 -7.02 -16.70
C TYR A 134 17.99 -7.11 -17.53
N GLY A 135 18.99 -7.83 -17.04
CA GLY A 135 20.33 -7.88 -17.59
C GLY A 135 21.24 -6.84 -16.93
N VAL A 136 22.09 -6.19 -17.71
CA VAL A 136 23.00 -5.15 -17.19
C VAL A 136 22.27 -3.81 -17.10
N TYR A 137 22.30 -3.18 -15.96
CA TYR A 137 21.80 -1.83 -15.73
C TYR A 137 22.77 -1.01 -14.88
N ASN A 138 22.73 0.30 -15.06
CA ASN A 138 23.53 1.22 -14.25
C ASN A 138 22.88 1.40 -12.87
N ILE A 139 23.66 1.32 -11.81
CA ILE A 139 23.21 1.51 -10.43
C ILE A 139 23.21 2.98 -10.01
N ASN A 140 23.64 3.90 -10.86
CA ASN A 140 23.64 5.33 -10.55
C ASN A 140 22.26 5.94 -10.83
N GLY A 141 21.61 6.45 -9.79
CA GLY A 141 20.27 7.00 -9.88
C GLY A 141 19.19 5.90 -10.02
N TRP A 142 18.22 6.09 -10.87
CA TRP A 142 17.04 5.23 -11.02
C TRP A 142 16.86 4.71 -12.45
N VAL A 143 16.10 3.63 -12.59
CA VAL A 143 15.71 3.04 -13.87
C VAL A 143 14.21 3.30 -14.12
N PRO A 144 13.79 3.80 -15.29
CA PRO A 144 12.38 3.97 -15.59
C PRO A 144 11.62 2.63 -15.50
N ASN A 145 10.48 2.65 -14.83
CA ASN A 145 9.64 1.46 -14.76
C ASN A 145 8.81 1.30 -16.05
N PRO A 146 9.04 0.25 -16.85
CA PRO A 146 8.30 0.04 -18.10
C PRO A 146 6.82 -0.31 -17.85
N ARG A 147 6.41 -0.61 -16.62
CA ARG A 147 5.02 -0.89 -16.25
C ARG A 147 4.25 0.33 -15.75
N PHE A 148 4.94 1.45 -15.52
CA PHE A 148 4.29 2.66 -15.03
C PHE A 148 3.24 3.17 -16.01
N GLY A 149 1.99 3.30 -15.56
CA GLY A 149 0.85 3.78 -16.36
C GLY A 149 0.41 2.85 -17.50
N VAL A 150 0.91 1.61 -17.56
CA VAL A 150 0.57 0.67 -18.65
C VAL A 150 -0.74 -0.06 -18.35
N GLU A 151 -1.78 0.24 -19.13
CA GLU A 151 -3.13 -0.33 -18.92
C GLU A 151 -3.20 -1.83 -19.23
N GLN A 152 -2.51 -2.29 -20.24
CA GLN A 152 -2.51 -3.70 -20.62
C GLN A 152 -1.33 -4.41 -19.94
N ALA A 153 -1.60 -5.53 -19.27
CA ALA A 153 -0.54 -6.39 -18.76
C ALA A 153 0.32 -6.88 -19.93
N ARG A 154 1.60 -6.52 -19.94
CA ARG A 154 2.57 -7.09 -20.87
C ARG A 154 2.81 -8.54 -20.48
N LEU A 155 3.15 -9.37 -21.46
CA LEU A 155 3.65 -10.72 -21.18
C LEU A 155 4.93 -10.60 -20.35
N LEU A 156 5.02 -11.37 -19.26
CA LEU A 156 6.16 -11.38 -18.33
C LEU A 156 7.51 -11.51 -19.06
N GLU A 157 7.53 -12.28 -20.14
CA GLU A 157 8.71 -12.53 -20.96
C GLU A 157 9.23 -11.28 -21.71
N SER A 158 8.40 -10.23 -21.85
CA SER A 158 8.75 -9.06 -22.66
C SER A 158 9.30 -7.88 -21.88
N ASP A 159 8.96 -7.72 -20.59
CA ASP A 159 9.34 -6.52 -19.84
C ASP A 159 10.52 -6.71 -18.88
N ARG A 160 10.94 -7.96 -18.63
CA ARG A 160 12.10 -8.32 -17.81
C ARG A 160 12.09 -7.77 -16.38
N VAL A 161 10.94 -7.31 -15.89
CA VAL A 161 10.76 -6.77 -14.53
C VAL A 161 10.07 -7.78 -13.66
N VAL A 162 10.70 -8.17 -12.56
CA VAL A 162 10.11 -9.00 -11.51
C VAL A 162 9.39 -8.08 -10.52
N LEU A 163 8.11 -8.33 -10.26
CA LEU A 163 7.36 -7.54 -9.28
C LEU A 163 7.70 -8.01 -7.87
N VAL A 164 8.28 -7.12 -7.06
CA VAL A 164 8.76 -7.43 -5.71
C VAL A 164 7.86 -6.78 -4.67
N THR A 165 7.42 -7.53 -3.68
CA THR A 165 6.74 -7.01 -2.50
C THR A 165 7.35 -7.60 -1.24
N ARG A 166 7.18 -6.90 -0.11
CA ARG A 166 7.77 -7.29 1.17
C ARG A 166 6.70 -7.66 2.19
N LEU A 167 6.91 -8.77 2.87
CA LEU A 167 6.19 -9.13 4.09
C LEU A 167 7.15 -8.88 5.27
N ASP A 168 7.04 -7.72 5.89
CA ASP A 168 7.95 -7.30 6.96
C ASP A 168 7.25 -6.35 7.93
N GLY A 169 7.74 -6.29 9.16
CA GLY A 169 7.20 -5.48 10.23
C GLY A 169 8.02 -5.60 11.51
N PRO A 170 7.61 -4.90 12.59
CA PRO A 170 8.33 -4.94 13.86
C PRO A 170 8.45 -6.36 14.45
N SER A 171 7.40 -7.18 14.33
CA SER A 171 7.39 -8.56 14.79
C SER A 171 7.02 -9.55 13.67
N TYR A 172 7.18 -10.85 13.93
CA TYR A 172 6.68 -11.91 13.05
C TYR A 172 5.15 -11.82 12.91
N GLU A 173 4.45 -11.62 14.02
CA GLU A 173 3.00 -11.54 14.07
C GLU A 173 2.46 -10.38 13.23
N ASP A 174 3.11 -9.23 13.30
CA ASP A 174 2.77 -8.06 12.47
C ASP A 174 2.95 -8.36 10.97
N ALA A 175 4.06 -8.98 10.61
CA ALA A 175 4.35 -9.34 9.22
C ALA A 175 3.41 -10.45 8.68
N ALA A 176 3.05 -11.44 9.50
CA ALA A 176 2.08 -12.49 9.15
C ALA A 176 0.67 -11.89 8.98
N GLY A 177 0.33 -10.89 9.79
CA GLY A 177 -0.93 -10.15 9.70
C GLY A 177 -1.18 -9.53 8.34
N LEU A 178 -0.13 -9.10 7.59
CA LEU A 178 -0.28 -8.60 6.22
C LEU A 178 -0.96 -9.62 5.29
N VAL A 179 -0.66 -10.90 5.48
CA VAL A 179 -1.23 -12.01 4.68
C VAL A 179 -2.61 -12.38 5.18
N ASP A 180 -2.77 -12.55 6.48
CA ASP A 180 -4.01 -13.01 7.08
C ASP A 180 -5.15 -12.01 6.88
N HIS A 181 -4.88 -10.70 7.06
CA HIS A 181 -5.84 -9.62 6.79
C HIS A 181 -6.18 -9.48 5.30
N ALA A 182 -5.21 -9.74 4.39
CA ALA A 182 -5.48 -9.75 2.95
C ALA A 182 -6.48 -10.83 2.59
N ILE A 183 -6.27 -12.06 3.07
CA ILE A 183 -7.15 -13.20 2.82
C ILE A 183 -8.54 -12.97 3.44
N GLU A 184 -8.61 -12.44 4.66
CA GLU A 184 -9.88 -12.08 5.29
C GLU A 184 -10.66 -11.06 4.46
N ALA A 185 -10.00 -9.99 4.00
CA ALA A 185 -10.62 -8.96 3.18
C ALA A 185 -11.04 -9.47 1.79
N GLU A 186 -10.34 -10.44 1.23
CA GLU A 186 -10.75 -11.08 -0.03
C GLU A 186 -12.04 -11.91 0.11
N THR A 187 -12.40 -12.33 1.32
CA THR A 187 -13.66 -13.07 1.57
C THR A 187 -14.82 -12.15 1.89
N THR A 188 -14.59 -11.03 2.57
CA THR A 188 -15.65 -10.10 3.01
C THR A 188 -15.77 -8.87 2.09
N GLY A 189 -14.73 -8.59 1.31
CA GLY A 189 -14.55 -7.37 0.53
C GLY A 189 -14.02 -6.21 1.38
N LEU A 190 -13.64 -5.13 0.69
CA LEU A 190 -13.13 -3.91 1.31
C LEU A 190 -14.28 -3.13 1.95
N ILE A 191 -14.28 -2.99 3.28
CA ILE A 191 -15.36 -2.39 4.06
C ILE A 191 -14.82 -1.34 5.01
N GLY A 192 -15.32 -0.11 4.91
CA GLY A 192 -14.93 1.00 5.78
C GLY A 192 -15.06 2.34 5.09
N ARG A 193 -14.32 3.32 5.62
CA ARG A 193 -14.28 4.70 5.14
C ARG A 193 -12.90 5.05 4.60
N PHE A 194 -12.83 6.13 3.81
CA PHE A 194 -11.56 6.71 3.42
C PHE A 194 -11.25 7.99 4.20
N TYR A 195 -9.97 8.30 4.31
CA TYR A 195 -9.46 9.52 4.89
C TYR A 195 -8.30 10.04 4.04
N ILE A 196 -8.40 11.29 3.62
CA ILE A 196 -7.36 11.95 2.83
C ILE A 196 -6.88 13.18 3.59
N ASN A 197 -5.58 13.28 3.79
CA ASN A 197 -4.96 14.45 4.37
C ASN A 197 -4.13 15.15 3.28
N VAL A 198 -4.61 16.29 2.82
CA VAL A 198 -3.94 17.16 1.84
C VAL A 198 -3.14 18.26 2.55
N ARG A 199 -2.65 19.28 1.85
CA ARG A 199 -1.82 20.38 2.36
C ARG A 199 -0.35 20.03 2.61
N GLY A 200 0.23 19.30 1.68
CA GLY A 200 1.67 19.07 1.64
C GLY A 200 2.44 20.16 0.90
N PRO A 201 3.77 20.01 0.77
CA PRO A 201 4.66 21.06 0.27
C PRO A 201 4.66 21.23 -1.26
N HIS A 202 4.02 20.35 -2.02
CA HIS A 202 4.12 20.34 -3.48
C HIS A 202 2.76 20.21 -4.18
N PRO A 203 2.43 21.11 -5.14
CA PRO A 203 1.13 21.11 -5.85
C PRO A 203 0.80 19.80 -6.57
N ASP A 204 1.81 19.08 -7.06
CA ASP A 204 1.59 17.79 -7.75
C ASP A 204 1.03 16.73 -6.81
N GLY A 205 1.57 16.61 -5.61
CA GLY A 205 1.05 15.68 -4.62
C GLY A 205 -0.34 16.05 -4.10
N GLU A 206 -0.63 17.35 -3.95
CA GLU A 206 -1.99 17.83 -3.67
C GLU A 206 -2.97 17.34 -4.73
N ARG A 207 -2.63 17.52 -6.01
CA ARG A 207 -3.45 17.05 -7.12
C ARG A 207 -3.65 15.53 -7.10
N TRP A 208 -2.63 14.75 -6.78
CA TRP A 208 -2.74 13.29 -6.66
C TRP A 208 -3.72 12.86 -5.58
N LEU A 209 -3.67 13.52 -4.41
CA LEU A 209 -4.55 13.24 -3.29
C LEU A 209 -5.99 13.66 -3.58
N ASP A 210 -6.21 14.82 -4.21
CA ASP A 210 -7.53 15.26 -4.64
C ASP A 210 -8.16 14.32 -5.68
N GLN A 211 -7.36 13.84 -6.64
CA GLN A 211 -7.80 12.84 -7.61
C GLN A 211 -8.14 11.51 -6.93
N THR A 212 -7.35 11.10 -5.93
CA THR A 212 -7.63 9.89 -5.14
C THR A 212 -8.94 10.03 -4.36
N ALA A 213 -9.18 11.17 -3.72
CA ALA A 213 -10.44 11.45 -3.01
C ALA A 213 -11.65 11.37 -3.95
N ALA A 214 -11.53 11.98 -5.15
CA ALA A 214 -12.59 11.94 -6.15
C ALA A 214 -12.87 10.51 -6.65
N GLN A 215 -11.84 9.67 -6.85
CA GLN A 215 -12.00 8.27 -7.24
C GLN A 215 -12.73 7.47 -6.15
N LEU A 216 -12.34 7.64 -4.88
CA LEU A 216 -12.95 6.93 -3.76
C LEU A 216 -14.42 7.32 -3.56
N ALA A 217 -14.73 8.61 -3.67
CA ALA A 217 -16.10 9.09 -3.66
C ALA A 217 -16.91 8.51 -4.84
N ASN A 218 -16.31 8.40 -6.05
CA ASN A 218 -16.96 7.78 -7.22
C ASN A 218 -17.26 6.29 -7.01
N LEU A 219 -16.43 5.59 -6.23
CA LEU A 219 -16.67 4.21 -5.83
C LEU A 219 -17.71 4.07 -4.69
N GLY A 220 -18.27 5.19 -4.24
CA GLY A 220 -19.30 5.26 -3.19
C GLY A 220 -18.76 5.18 -1.77
N PHE A 221 -17.46 5.16 -1.55
CA PHE A 221 -16.93 5.22 -0.18
C PHE A 221 -17.30 6.54 0.48
N ASP A 222 -17.77 6.47 1.72
CA ASP A 222 -17.88 7.62 2.59
C ASP A 222 -16.51 7.95 3.18
N GLY A 223 -16.20 9.22 3.38
CA GLY A 223 -14.90 9.60 3.94
C GLY A 223 -14.74 11.09 4.15
N ASP A 224 -13.61 11.45 4.73
CA ASP A 224 -13.26 12.82 5.05
C ASP A 224 -11.97 13.24 4.32
N VAL A 225 -11.95 14.48 3.83
CA VAL A 225 -10.76 15.11 3.24
C VAL A 225 -10.36 16.27 4.14
N ASP A 226 -9.26 16.10 4.86
CA ASP A 226 -8.70 17.16 5.69
C ASP A 226 -7.82 18.09 4.84
N ARG A 227 -8.18 19.38 4.83
CA ARG A 227 -7.49 20.44 4.10
C ARG A 227 -6.84 21.46 5.03
N THR A 228 -6.69 21.12 6.29
CA THR A 228 -5.97 21.96 7.26
C THR A 228 -4.45 21.88 7.02
N ASP A 229 -3.72 22.91 7.46
CA ASP A 229 -2.25 22.98 7.26
C ASP A 229 -1.47 22.02 8.20
N ASN A 230 -2.17 21.21 9.00
CA ASN A 230 -1.60 20.23 9.92
C ASN A 230 -2.07 18.83 9.56
N ASN A 231 -1.31 17.82 10.00
CA ASN A 231 -1.80 16.45 9.95
C ASN A 231 -3.03 16.28 10.84
N LEU A 232 -3.84 15.25 10.55
CA LEU A 232 -5.01 14.90 11.36
C LEU A 232 -4.65 14.91 12.85
N PRO A 233 -5.34 15.69 13.69
CA PRO A 233 -5.09 15.69 15.14
C PRO A 233 -5.49 14.34 15.74
N ALA A 234 -4.87 13.95 16.86
CA ALA A 234 -5.18 12.69 17.54
C ALA A 234 -6.67 12.59 17.95
N SER A 235 -7.35 13.73 18.13
CA SER A 235 -8.77 13.81 18.42
C SER A 235 -9.68 13.70 17.21
N ALA A 236 -9.12 13.66 15.98
CA ALA A 236 -9.91 13.53 14.78
C ALA A 236 -10.65 12.20 14.77
N ARG A 237 -11.86 12.22 14.24
CA ARG A 237 -12.64 11.02 14.09
C ARG A 237 -12.06 10.15 12.97
N PHE A 238 -11.87 8.86 13.24
CA PHE A 238 -11.17 7.94 12.36
C PHE A 238 -11.79 6.54 12.41
N ASP A 239 -13.09 6.45 12.10
CA ASP A 239 -13.88 5.22 12.21
C ASP A 239 -13.66 4.33 10.99
N ALA A 240 -13.40 3.04 11.19
CA ALA A 240 -13.21 2.02 10.18
C ALA A 240 -12.33 2.49 8.98
N PRO A 241 -11.12 3.02 9.23
CA PRO A 241 -10.26 3.58 8.18
C PRO A 241 -9.67 2.47 7.33
N VAL A 242 -10.36 2.13 6.25
CA VAL A 242 -9.90 1.08 5.34
C VAL A 242 -9.00 1.63 4.22
N LEU A 243 -9.08 2.93 3.96
CA LEU A 243 -8.26 3.63 2.99
C LEU A 243 -7.77 4.96 3.59
N TYR A 244 -6.46 5.14 3.64
CA TYR A 244 -5.86 6.41 4.05
C TYR A 244 -4.76 6.80 3.07
N PHE A 245 -4.82 8.04 2.60
CA PHE A 245 -3.78 8.66 1.77
C PHE A 245 -3.48 10.05 2.28
N GLY A 246 -2.21 10.36 2.49
CA GLY A 246 -1.87 11.68 3.03
C GLY A 246 -0.39 12.01 2.93
N TRP A 247 -0.06 13.18 3.40
CA TRP A 247 1.26 13.74 3.61
C TRP A 247 1.15 15.00 4.50
N TYR A 248 2.06 15.56 5.13
CA TYR A 248 3.50 15.37 5.09
C TYR A 248 4.02 15.39 6.53
N ALA A 249 4.21 14.24 7.13
CA ALA A 249 4.77 14.10 8.48
C ALA A 249 5.90 13.07 8.48
N GLN A 250 6.90 13.30 9.31
CA GLN A 250 8.05 12.41 9.43
C GLN A 250 7.69 11.06 10.05
N ASP A 251 6.91 11.08 11.12
CA ASP A 251 6.51 9.89 11.87
C ASP A 251 5.01 9.77 11.95
N LEU A 252 4.52 8.54 12.19
CA LEU A 252 3.10 8.24 12.35
C LEU A 252 2.44 9.18 13.38
N SER A 253 1.38 9.83 12.96
CA SER A 253 0.67 10.83 13.75
C SER A 253 -0.85 10.67 13.67
N GLY A 254 -1.59 11.55 14.34
CA GLY A 254 -3.04 11.55 14.33
C GLY A 254 -3.68 10.39 15.12
N PRO A 255 -4.92 10.01 14.79
CA PRO A 255 -5.64 8.95 15.51
C PRO A 255 -4.94 7.59 15.41
N MET A 256 -4.20 7.36 14.31
CA MET A 256 -3.43 6.13 14.10
C MET A 256 -2.29 5.94 15.12
N ALA A 257 -1.82 7.02 15.73
CA ALA A 257 -0.77 6.99 16.75
C ALA A 257 -1.29 6.61 18.14
N LEU A 258 -2.60 6.64 18.36
CA LEU A 258 -3.19 6.36 19.67
C LEU A 258 -2.93 4.91 20.10
N PRO A 259 -2.68 4.69 21.41
CA PRO A 259 -2.57 3.35 21.96
C PRO A 259 -3.82 2.50 21.69
N GLY A 260 -3.62 1.25 21.29
CA GLY A 260 -4.71 0.32 21.02
C GLY A 260 -5.43 0.51 19.68
N PHE A 261 -5.08 1.53 18.89
CA PHE A 261 -5.63 1.68 17.55
C PHE A 261 -5.27 0.49 16.65
N ARG A 262 -6.23 0.03 15.87
CA ARG A 262 -6.07 -1.03 14.86
C ARG A 262 -6.83 -0.69 13.58
N PHE A 263 -6.22 -0.97 12.44
CA PHE A 263 -6.89 -0.91 11.16
C PHE A 263 -7.83 -2.12 10.98
N PRO A 264 -8.95 -1.95 10.26
CA PRO A 264 -9.76 -3.08 9.83
C PRO A 264 -9.01 -3.93 8.80
N PRO A 265 -9.32 -5.25 8.68
CA PRO A 265 -8.79 -6.09 7.62
C PRO A 265 -9.03 -5.48 6.24
N GLY A 266 -8.03 -5.58 5.38
CA GLY A 266 -8.07 -5.00 4.04
C GLY A 266 -7.53 -3.57 3.94
N ALA A 267 -7.18 -2.91 5.04
CA ALA A 267 -6.75 -1.52 5.02
C ALA A 267 -5.51 -1.27 4.17
N ILE A 268 -5.59 -0.29 3.28
CA ILE A 268 -4.50 0.20 2.42
C ILE A 268 -4.16 1.63 2.84
N VAL A 269 -2.91 1.84 3.22
CA VAL A 269 -2.44 3.11 3.79
C VAL A 269 -1.19 3.58 3.08
N LEU A 270 -1.20 4.79 2.58
CA LEU A 270 -0.02 5.46 2.00
C LEU A 270 0.13 6.85 2.61
N HIS A 271 1.27 7.10 3.26
CA HIS A 271 1.67 8.45 3.66
C HIS A 271 2.95 8.86 2.91
N ILE A 272 2.82 9.88 2.07
CA ILE A 272 3.92 10.36 1.23
C ILE A 272 4.90 11.13 2.10
N HIS A 273 6.06 10.55 2.35
CA HIS A 273 7.18 11.18 3.03
C HIS A 273 8.48 10.47 2.70
N SER A 274 9.57 11.22 2.68
CA SER A 274 10.92 10.66 2.62
C SER A 274 11.21 9.84 3.86
N PHE A 275 12.00 8.77 3.72
CA PHE A 275 12.36 7.92 4.86
C PHE A 275 11.17 7.27 5.59
N SER A 276 9.95 7.27 5.01
CA SER A 276 8.75 6.69 5.64
C SER A 276 8.90 5.19 5.96
N ALA A 277 9.81 4.50 5.25
CA ALA A 277 10.23 3.12 5.48
C ALA A 277 11.71 3.00 5.84
N GLN A 278 12.30 4.00 6.52
CA GLN A 278 13.72 3.95 6.91
C GLN A 278 14.07 2.76 7.81
N THR A 279 13.10 2.23 8.52
CA THR A 279 13.15 0.97 9.26
C THR A 279 11.77 0.34 9.30
N LEU A 280 11.73 -0.99 9.25
CA LEU A 280 10.50 -1.77 9.46
C LEU A 280 10.50 -2.47 10.82
N ARG A 281 11.59 -2.39 11.59
CA ARG A 281 11.77 -3.04 12.89
C ARG A 281 11.21 -2.23 14.06
N SER A 282 10.81 -0.99 13.84
CA SER A 282 10.28 -0.09 14.86
C SER A 282 8.78 0.08 14.73
N ALA A 283 8.05 -0.08 15.84
CA ALA A 283 6.63 0.26 15.92
C ALA A 283 6.36 1.75 16.18
N GLY A 284 7.42 2.59 16.30
CA GLY A 284 7.32 4.00 16.67
C GLY A 284 8.08 4.97 15.75
N THR A 285 8.84 4.49 14.77
CA THR A 285 9.69 5.33 13.91
C THR A 285 9.22 5.26 12.45
N GLY A 286 9.08 6.39 11.80
CA GLY A 286 8.58 6.50 10.44
C GLY A 286 7.09 6.15 10.33
N TRP A 287 6.69 5.62 9.18
CA TRP A 287 5.31 5.26 8.90
C TRP A 287 5.10 3.76 8.75
N CYS A 288 5.87 3.10 7.91
CA CYS A 288 5.57 1.74 7.46
C CYS A 288 5.62 0.72 8.59
N GLY A 289 6.69 0.67 9.39
CA GLY A 289 6.77 -0.22 10.56
C GLY A 289 5.62 -0.02 11.55
N PRO A 290 5.36 1.23 12.00
CA PRO A 290 4.23 1.56 12.84
C PRO A 290 2.85 1.19 12.26
N LEU A 291 2.62 1.36 10.95
CA LEU A 291 1.37 0.98 10.29
C LEU A 291 1.17 -0.54 10.30
N VAL A 292 2.23 -1.30 9.99
CA VAL A 292 2.17 -2.77 10.04
C VAL A 292 1.88 -3.26 11.45
N ALA A 293 2.53 -2.68 12.48
CA ALA A 293 2.22 -2.97 13.88
C ALA A 293 0.78 -2.67 14.28
N ARG A 294 0.06 -1.84 13.53
CA ARG A 294 -1.35 -1.50 13.74
C ARG A 294 -2.31 -2.30 12.86
N GLY A 295 -1.79 -3.31 12.16
CA GLY A 295 -2.60 -4.27 11.40
C GLY A 295 -3.04 -3.79 10.03
N VAL A 296 -2.34 -2.86 9.40
CA VAL A 296 -2.57 -2.51 7.99
C VAL A 296 -2.35 -3.74 7.10
N THR A 297 -3.11 -3.87 6.03
CA THR A 297 -2.97 -4.98 5.07
C THR A 297 -1.94 -4.68 3.99
N ALA A 298 -1.85 -3.40 3.57
CA ALA A 298 -0.83 -2.95 2.64
C ALA A 298 -0.41 -1.51 2.94
N THR A 299 0.89 -1.25 2.79
CA THR A 299 1.46 0.10 2.87
C THR A 299 2.65 0.24 1.92
N PHE A 300 3.07 1.47 1.69
CA PHE A 300 4.13 1.81 0.74
C PHE A 300 5.02 2.85 1.38
N GLY A 301 6.31 2.78 1.13
CA GLY A 301 7.20 3.75 1.72
C GLY A 301 8.55 3.85 1.02
N ASN A 302 9.34 4.78 1.47
CA ASN A 302 10.63 5.10 0.91
C ASN A 302 11.73 4.90 1.95
N VAL A 303 12.76 4.13 1.58
CA VAL A 303 13.86 3.80 2.51
C VAL A 303 14.86 4.95 2.71
N PHE A 304 14.88 5.90 1.75
CA PHE A 304 15.67 7.15 1.78
C PHE A 304 14.82 8.31 1.22
N GLU A 305 15.46 9.32 0.58
CA GLU A 305 14.81 10.44 -0.11
C GLU A 305 14.47 10.05 -1.56
N PRO A 306 13.20 9.81 -1.91
CA PRO A 306 12.82 9.38 -3.27
C PRO A 306 12.68 10.54 -4.25
N TYR A 307 12.42 11.75 -3.76
CA TYR A 307 11.81 12.89 -4.47
C TYR A 307 10.39 12.56 -4.97
N LEU A 308 9.49 13.52 -4.89
CA LEU A 308 8.05 13.31 -5.15
C LEU A 308 7.77 12.61 -6.49
N GLN A 309 8.47 13.01 -7.55
CA GLN A 309 8.25 12.52 -8.91
C GLN A 309 8.65 11.04 -9.10
N LEU A 310 9.36 10.45 -8.15
CA LEU A 310 9.88 9.08 -8.23
C LEU A 310 9.30 8.16 -7.15
N THR A 311 8.34 8.66 -6.36
CA THR A 311 7.58 7.83 -5.42
C THR A 311 6.30 7.30 -6.04
N ILE A 312 5.62 6.41 -5.33
CA ILE A 312 4.35 5.83 -5.79
C ILE A 312 3.25 6.89 -5.83
N GLU A 313 2.46 6.89 -6.89
CA GLU A 313 1.36 7.84 -7.12
C GLU A 313 0.02 7.27 -6.63
N PRO A 314 -0.61 7.83 -5.58
CA PRO A 314 -1.82 7.26 -4.97
C PRO A 314 -3.02 7.18 -5.92
N GLN A 315 -3.23 8.16 -6.81
CA GLN A 315 -4.34 8.15 -7.77
C GLN A 315 -4.16 7.04 -8.84
N MET A 316 -2.91 6.75 -9.21
CA MET A 316 -2.61 5.64 -10.12
C MET A 316 -2.81 4.30 -9.44
N LEU A 317 -2.36 4.17 -8.19
CA LEU A 317 -2.58 2.98 -7.36
C LEU A 317 -4.08 2.68 -7.22
N MET A 318 -4.88 3.65 -6.83
CA MET A 318 -6.32 3.48 -6.64
C MET A 318 -7.04 3.17 -7.94
N ARG A 319 -6.64 3.78 -9.06
CA ARG A 319 -7.16 3.45 -10.39
C ARG A 319 -6.96 1.97 -10.71
N ALA A 320 -5.74 1.46 -10.56
CA ALA A 320 -5.43 0.07 -10.86
C ALA A 320 -6.16 -0.92 -9.93
N LEU A 321 -6.19 -0.64 -8.62
CA LEU A 321 -6.91 -1.46 -7.64
C LEU A 321 -8.43 -1.51 -7.95
N SER A 322 -9.04 -0.36 -8.27
CA SER A 322 -10.47 -0.28 -8.58
C SER A 322 -10.86 -1.00 -9.88
N GLN A 323 -9.91 -1.21 -10.77
CA GLN A 323 -10.06 -2.04 -11.97
C GLN A 323 -9.95 -3.56 -11.68
N GLY A 324 -9.79 -3.96 -10.42
CA GLY A 324 -9.72 -5.37 -9.99
C GLY A 324 -8.31 -5.98 -10.07
N ARG A 325 -7.26 -5.16 -10.31
CA ARG A 325 -5.88 -5.64 -10.23
C ARG A 325 -5.52 -5.98 -8.78
N ASN A 326 -4.57 -6.89 -8.60
CA ASN A 326 -4.01 -7.19 -7.30
C ASN A 326 -3.02 -6.08 -6.85
N LEU A 327 -2.58 -6.18 -5.59
CA LEU A 327 -1.67 -5.21 -4.99
C LEU A 327 -0.34 -5.07 -5.77
N GLY A 328 0.27 -6.19 -6.16
CA GLY A 328 1.55 -6.18 -6.87
C GLY A 328 1.45 -5.45 -8.21
N ASP A 329 0.49 -5.83 -9.06
CA ASP A 329 0.29 -5.18 -10.37
C ASP A 329 -0.06 -3.69 -10.21
N SER A 330 -0.90 -3.35 -9.21
CA SER A 330 -1.33 -1.98 -8.96
C SER A 330 -0.19 -1.09 -8.46
N ALA A 331 0.68 -1.62 -7.60
CA ALA A 331 1.84 -0.90 -7.08
C ALA A 331 2.82 -0.55 -8.22
N TYR A 332 3.13 -1.51 -9.10
CA TYR A 332 4.05 -1.25 -10.21
C TYR A 332 3.43 -0.44 -11.34
N TYR A 333 2.11 -0.47 -11.50
CA TYR A 333 1.41 0.49 -12.35
C TYR A 333 1.56 1.93 -11.86
N ALA A 334 1.70 2.14 -10.54
CA ALA A 334 1.75 3.44 -9.88
C ALA A 334 3.16 3.91 -9.49
N THR A 335 4.19 3.06 -9.66
CA THR A 335 5.58 3.38 -9.28
C THR A 335 6.39 3.74 -10.52
N PRO A 336 6.88 4.99 -10.66
CA PRO A 336 7.58 5.44 -11.88
C PRO A 336 9.02 4.94 -12.00
N ALA A 337 9.67 4.60 -10.89
CA ALA A 337 11.11 4.31 -10.83
C ALA A 337 11.41 2.96 -10.18
N LEU A 338 12.37 2.22 -10.77
CA LEU A 338 13.01 1.02 -10.24
C LEU A 338 14.48 1.32 -9.91
N SER A 339 15.17 0.41 -9.21
CA SER A 339 16.52 0.67 -8.70
C SER A 339 16.56 1.99 -7.92
N TRP A 340 15.56 2.21 -7.08
CA TRP A 340 15.37 3.46 -6.35
C TRP A 340 14.91 3.18 -4.90
N GLN A 341 14.12 4.08 -4.30
CA GLN A 341 13.90 4.16 -2.86
C GLN A 341 12.60 3.49 -2.38
N THR A 342 11.65 3.26 -3.29
CA THR A 342 10.29 2.82 -2.95
C THR A 342 10.22 1.32 -2.71
N ILE A 343 9.49 0.92 -1.65
CA ILE A 343 9.12 -0.47 -1.36
C ILE A 343 7.61 -0.63 -1.26
N VAL A 344 7.14 -1.83 -1.56
CA VAL A 344 5.74 -2.25 -1.45
C VAL A 344 5.62 -3.28 -0.33
N ILE A 345 4.84 -2.99 0.70
CA ILE A 345 4.66 -3.85 1.88
C ILE A 345 3.26 -4.42 1.86
N GLY A 346 3.14 -5.73 1.75
CA GLY A 346 1.88 -6.47 1.67
C GLY A 346 1.96 -7.66 0.72
N ASP A 347 0.90 -8.44 0.70
CA ASP A 347 0.75 -9.60 -0.17
C ASP A 347 0.51 -9.17 -1.63
N PRO A 348 1.37 -9.50 -2.60
CA PRO A 348 1.20 -9.08 -3.99
C PRO A 348 -0.09 -9.60 -4.63
N LEU A 349 -0.64 -10.70 -4.14
CA LEU A 349 -1.86 -11.31 -4.67
C LEU A 349 -3.13 -10.68 -4.10
N TYR A 350 -3.03 -9.81 -3.09
CA TYR A 350 -4.18 -9.18 -2.45
C TYR A 350 -5.03 -8.39 -3.46
N ARG A 351 -6.33 -8.72 -3.49
CA ARG A 351 -7.34 -8.08 -4.35
C ARG A 351 -8.42 -7.39 -3.51
N PRO A 352 -8.28 -6.12 -3.16
CA PRO A 352 -9.23 -5.43 -2.27
C PRO A 352 -10.65 -5.35 -2.83
N PHE A 353 -10.80 -5.38 -4.14
CA PHE A 353 -12.10 -5.32 -4.83
C PHE A 353 -12.55 -6.69 -5.38
N ALA A 354 -12.06 -7.81 -4.80
CA ALA A 354 -12.49 -9.16 -5.21
C ALA A 354 -13.98 -9.41 -4.97
N VAL A 355 -14.55 -8.81 -3.91
CA VAL A 355 -15.98 -8.91 -3.58
C VAL A 355 -16.68 -7.61 -3.96
N SER A 356 -17.70 -7.71 -4.81
CA SER A 356 -18.50 -6.56 -5.22
C SER A 356 -19.40 -6.03 -4.09
N LEU A 357 -19.81 -4.76 -4.19
CA LEU A 357 -20.76 -4.19 -3.24
C LEU A 357 -22.09 -4.95 -3.21
N ASP A 358 -22.58 -5.41 -4.36
CA ASP A 358 -23.82 -6.17 -4.43
C ASP A 358 -23.71 -7.51 -3.69
N ALA A 359 -22.56 -8.19 -3.80
CA ALA A 359 -22.29 -9.41 -3.04
C ALA A 359 -22.19 -9.13 -1.52
N GLN A 360 -21.58 -8.01 -1.11
CA GLN A 360 -21.56 -7.59 0.29
C GLN A 360 -22.97 -7.29 0.82
N LEU A 361 -23.81 -6.61 0.05
CA LEU A 361 -25.20 -6.29 0.41
C LEU A 361 -26.05 -7.56 0.54
N ALA A 362 -25.88 -8.52 -0.38
CA ALA A 362 -26.60 -9.80 -0.32
C ALA A 362 -26.25 -10.60 0.95
N ASN A 363 -25.05 -10.43 1.48
CA ASN A 363 -24.53 -11.16 2.64
C ASN A 363 -24.31 -10.26 3.86
N VAL A 364 -24.95 -9.09 3.93
CA VAL A 364 -24.69 -8.08 4.98
C VAL A 364 -24.86 -8.61 6.40
N GLY A 365 -25.76 -9.55 6.62
CA GLY A 365 -26.00 -10.19 7.90
C GLY A 365 -24.88 -11.13 8.38
N ALA A 366 -24.02 -11.59 7.47
CA ALA A 366 -22.87 -12.43 7.78
C ALA A 366 -21.58 -11.61 8.01
N LEU A 367 -21.60 -10.31 7.70
CA LEU A 367 -20.46 -9.43 7.89
C LEU A 367 -20.24 -9.09 9.39
N PRO A 368 -19.01 -8.75 9.79
CA PRO A 368 -18.75 -8.28 11.14
C PRO A 368 -19.71 -7.14 11.51
N PRO A 369 -20.44 -7.22 12.65
CA PRO A 369 -21.44 -6.20 13.02
C PRO A 369 -20.88 -4.78 13.10
N ALA A 370 -19.60 -4.66 13.42
CA ALA A 370 -18.89 -3.38 13.44
C ALA A 370 -18.68 -2.78 12.05
N LEU A 371 -18.63 -3.56 10.99
CA LEU A 371 -18.33 -3.12 9.62
C LEU A 371 -19.55 -3.09 8.70
N ALA A 372 -20.55 -3.94 8.94
CA ALA A 372 -21.76 -4.04 8.13
C ALA A 372 -22.46 -2.69 7.82
N PRO A 373 -22.55 -1.72 8.76
CA PRO A 373 -23.15 -0.41 8.49
C PRO A 373 -22.45 0.38 7.38
N TYR A 374 -21.15 0.21 7.19
CA TYR A 374 -20.39 0.92 6.15
C TYR A 374 -20.67 0.40 4.74
N VAL A 375 -21.09 -0.85 4.60
CA VAL A 375 -21.57 -1.39 3.31
C VAL A 375 -22.86 -0.69 2.88
N LEU A 376 -23.78 -0.51 3.83
CA LEU A 376 -25.04 0.21 3.60
C LEU A 376 -24.78 1.70 3.34
N LEU A 377 -23.87 2.32 4.09
CA LEU A 377 -23.45 3.70 3.87
C LEU A 377 -22.90 3.87 2.45
N ARG A 378 -22.04 2.95 1.98
CA ARG A 378 -21.51 2.96 0.63
C ARG A 378 -22.62 2.86 -0.43
N LYS A 379 -23.64 2.00 -0.21
CA LYS A 379 -24.82 1.92 -1.08
C LYS A 379 -25.60 3.23 -1.14
N ALA A 380 -25.81 3.86 0.02
CA ALA A 380 -26.50 5.16 0.09
C ALA A 380 -25.75 6.25 -0.67
N ARG A 381 -24.43 6.35 -0.52
CA ARG A 381 -23.60 7.29 -1.28
C ARG A 381 -23.67 7.09 -2.80
N LEU A 382 -23.72 5.85 -3.28
CA LEU A 382 -23.91 5.59 -4.72
C LEU A 382 -25.29 6.03 -5.19
N LEU A 383 -26.35 5.77 -4.41
CA LEU A 383 -27.71 6.22 -4.74
C LEU A 383 -27.82 7.76 -4.82
N GLU A 384 -27.15 8.47 -3.90
CA GLU A 384 -27.05 9.92 -3.95
C GLU A 384 -26.40 10.42 -5.26
N ARG A 385 -25.32 9.78 -5.67
CA ARG A 385 -24.61 10.12 -6.92
C ARG A 385 -25.43 9.82 -8.17
N GLU A 386 -26.26 8.77 -8.13
CA GLU A 386 -27.22 8.44 -9.19
C GLU A 386 -28.46 9.37 -9.19
N GLY A 387 -28.53 10.33 -8.27
CA GLY A 387 -29.69 11.21 -8.11
C GLY A 387 -30.90 10.56 -7.44
N LYS A 388 -30.78 9.31 -6.97
CA LYS A 388 -31.82 8.54 -6.28
C LYS A 388 -31.92 8.90 -4.80
N LYS A 389 -32.11 10.19 -4.51
CA LYS A 389 -32.02 10.77 -3.17
C LYS A 389 -33.00 10.16 -2.17
N ALA A 390 -34.25 9.90 -2.59
CA ALA A 390 -35.26 9.28 -1.71
C ALA A 390 -34.89 7.83 -1.31
N GLU A 391 -34.29 7.07 -2.25
CA GLU A 391 -33.81 5.73 -1.97
C GLU A 391 -32.61 5.75 -1.01
N ALA A 392 -31.67 6.69 -1.17
CA ALA A 392 -30.57 6.90 -0.25
C ALA A 392 -31.07 7.18 1.18
N VAL A 393 -32.04 8.09 1.34
CA VAL A 393 -32.68 8.38 2.63
C VAL A 393 -33.34 7.13 3.25
N ALA A 394 -33.95 6.27 2.43
CA ALA A 394 -34.53 5.02 2.91
C ALA A 394 -33.46 4.05 3.45
N VAL A 395 -32.30 3.96 2.80
CA VAL A 395 -31.16 3.16 3.26
C VAL A 395 -30.64 3.70 4.60
N TYR A 396 -30.38 5.00 4.73
CA TYR A 396 -29.94 5.61 5.99
C TYR A 396 -30.92 5.36 7.12
N ARG A 397 -32.21 5.50 6.86
CA ARG A 397 -33.26 5.20 7.86
C ARG A 397 -33.23 3.74 8.30
N ALA A 398 -32.98 2.80 7.40
CA ALA A 398 -32.87 1.38 7.75
C ALA A 398 -31.66 1.13 8.68
N VAL A 399 -30.52 1.71 8.38
CA VAL A 399 -29.31 1.60 9.22
C VAL A 399 -29.52 2.22 10.60
N LEU A 400 -30.10 3.41 10.68
CA LEU A 400 -30.33 4.15 11.91
C LEU A 400 -31.41 3.55 12.84
N ARG A 401 -32.23 2.62 12.34
CA ARG A 401 -33.13 1.80 13.18
C ARG A 401 -32.36 0.82 14.06
N ASN A 402 -31.13 0.50 13.74
CA ASN A 402 -30.28 -0.36 14.57
C ASN A 402 -29.81 0.43 15.81
N THR A 403 -30.41 0.15 16.96
CA THR A 403 -30.10 0.80 18.22
C THR A 403 -28.79 0.34 18.85
N ALA A 404 -28.21 -0.75 18.36
CA ALA A 404 -26.94 -1.29 18.83
C ALA A 404 -25.70 -0.65 18.13
N LEU A 405 -25.90 0.36 17.28
CA LEU A 405 -24.80 1.11 16.71
C LEU A 405 -24.01 1.84 17.79
N GLU A 406 -22.70 1.66 17.78
CA GLU A 406 -21.79 2.40 18.64
C GLU A 406 -21.98 3.92 18.39
N PRO A 407 -21.98 4.77 19.46
CA PRO A 407 -22.34 6.19 19.35
C PRO A 407 -21.57 6.96 18.27
N GLY A 408 -20.28 6.71 18.16
CA GLY A 408 -19.43 7.34 17.15
C GLY A 408 -19.83 7.00 15.73
N ARG A 409 -20.04 5.73 15.44
CA ARG A 409 -20.50 5.24 14.14
C ARG A 409 -21.88 5.77 13.80
N ARG A 410 -22.78 5.80 14.77
CA ARG A 410 -24.13 6.37 14.62
C ARG A 410 -24.08 7.83 14.21
N ALA A 411 -23.20 8.63 14.80
CA ALA A 411 -23.07 10.04 14.49
C ALA A 411 -22.58 10.30 13.04
N ILE A 412 -21.66 9.46 12.50
CA ILE A 412 -21.25 9.54 11.09
C ILE A 412 -22.47 9.31 10.17
N ILE A 413 -23.22 8.26 10.45
CA ILE A 413 -24.39 7.89 9.65
C ILE A 413 -25.49 8.96 9.76
N LEU A 414 -25.74 9.50 10.95
CA LEU A 414 -26.70 10.58 11.17
C LEU A 414 -26.38 11.82 10.34
N ARG A 415 -25.11 12.20 10.26
CA ARG A 415 -24.67 13.35 9.46
C ARG A 415 -24.93 13.10 7.97
N ALA A 416 -24.43 11.97 7.45
CA ALA A 416 -24.66 11.60 6.06
C ALA A 416 -26.15 11.51 5.72
N ALA A 417 -26.95 11.01 6.65
CA ALA A 417 -28.40 10.91 6.52
C ALA A 417 -29.10 12.29 6.49
N ALA A 418 -28.68 13.20 7.36
CA ALA A 418 -29.23 14.57 7.40
C ALA A 418 -28.94 15.32 6.10
N ASP A 419 -27.70 15.24 5.60
CA ASP A 419 -27.31 15.85 4.32
C ASP A 419 -28.14 15.28 3.16
N ALA A 420 -28.32 13.95 3.12
CA ALA A 420 -29.13 13.29 2.11
C ALA A 420 -30.62 13.69 2.18
N ALA A 421 -31.18 13.85 3.39
CA ALA A 421 -32.54 14.28 3.59
C ALA A 421 -32.77 15.73 3.13
N HIS A 422 -31.83 16.64 3.44
CA HIS A 422 -31.83 18.00 2.90
C HIS A 422 -31.81 18.01 1.37
N ALA A 423 -30.89 17.22 0.78
CA ALA A 423 -30.79 17.11 -0.68
C ALA A 423 -32.04 16.50 -1.32
N ALA A 424 -32.80 15.67 -0.59
CA ALA A 424 -34.07 15.08 -1.04
C ALA A 424 -35.28 15.97 -0.80
N GLY A 425 -35.12 17.14 -0.14
CA GLY A 425 -36.21 18.02 0.21
C GLY A 425 -37.03 17.62 1.45
N ASP A 426 -36.56 16.61 2.21
CA ASP A 426 -37.18 16.16 3.47
C ASP A 426 -36.59 16.90 4.68
N GLY A 427 -36.87 18.22 4.75
CA GLY A 427 -36.33 19.07 5.81
C GLY A 427 -36.77 18.67 7.23
N SER A 428 -37.95 18.06 7.38
CA SER A 428 -38.42 17.62 8.69
C SER A 428 -37.57 16.45 9.24
N ARG A 429 -37.20 15.54 8.36
CA ARG A 429 -36.34 14.40 8.69
C ARG A 429 -34.88 14.84 8.93
N ALA A 430 -34.37 15.73 8.08
CA ALA A 430 -33.06 16.31 8.27
C ALA A 430 -32.93 16.94 9.67
N ALA A 431 -33.85 17.81 10.05
CA ALA A 431 -33.87 18.45 11.37
C ALA A 431 -33.97 17.44 12.52
N ALA A 432 -34.72 16.35 12.36
CA ALA A 432 -34.80 15.29 13.37
C ALA A 432 -33.44 14.58 13.57
N TRP A 433 -32.74 14.26 12.49
CA TRP A 433 -31.43 13.62 12.55
C TRP A 433 -30.32 14.56 13.04
N GLU A 434 -30.38 15.85 12.67
CA GLU A 434 -29.46 16.87 13.21
C GLU A 434 -29.62 17.02 14.73
N LYS A 435 -30.87 17.06 15.22
CA LYS A 435 -31.16 17.11 16.65
C LYS A 435 -30.59 15.90 17.38
N GLU A 436 -30.73 14.69 16.81
CA GLU A 436 -30.16 13.47 17.37
C GLU A 436 -28.62 13.49 17.34
N LEU A 437 -28.02 14.01 16.26
CA LEU A 437 -26.57 14.19 16.13
C LEU A 437 -26.02 15.11 17.22
N VAL A 438 -26.64 16.25 17.44
CA VAL A 438 -26.27 17.19 18.51
C VAL A 438 -26.40 16.55 19.90
N ALA A 439 -27.49 15.81 20.14
CA ALA A 439 -27.71 15.12 21.40
C ALA A 439 -26.68 14.00 21.68
N SER A 440 -26.05 13.44 20.63
CA SER A 440 -25.01 12.42 20.76
C SER A 440 -23.68 12.97 21.30
N GLY A 441 -23.51 14.28 21.43
CA GLY A 441 -22.25 14.92 21.86
C GLY A 441 -21.10 14.74 20.84
N ALA A 442 -21.40 14.31 19.63
CA ALA A 442 -20.40 14.15 18.60
C ALA A 442 -19.75 15.49 18.25
N PRO A 443 -18.41 15.60 18.20
CA PRO A 443 -17.77 16.85 17.81
C PRO A 443 -18.22 17.26 16.41
N PRO A 444 -18.36 18.57 16.16
CA PRO A 444 -18.63 19.07 14.81
C PRO A 444 -17.49 18.61 13.88
N LEU A 445 -17.82 18.34 12.60
CA LEU A 445 -16.77 18.20 11.58
C LEU A 445 -16.02 19.52 11.48
N ALA A 446 -14.72 19.43 11.23
CA ALA A 446 -13.99 20.60 10.75
C ALA A 446 -14.72 21.14 9.50
N ASP A 447 -14.98 22.45 9.48
CA ASP A 447 -15.69 23.16 8.39
C ASP A 447 -14.83 23.17 7.10
N GLY A 448 -14.66 22.02 6.48
CA GLY A 448 -13.81 21.82 5.30
C GLY A 448 -14.54 21.30 4.05
N ASN A 449 -15.85 21.03 4.14
CA ASN A 449 -16.64 20.53 3.00
C ASN A 449 -17.88 21.41 2.75
N LYS A 450 -17.69 22.61 2.23
CA LYS A 450 -18.68 23.32 1.41
C LYS A 450 -18.11 23.62 0.05
#